data_122ce76c8d747a4e82fdea7b1bc67710
#
_entry.id   122ce76c8d747a4e82fdea7b1bc67710
#
_cell.length_a   1.000
_cell.length_b   1.000
_cell.length_c   1.000
_cell.angle_alpha   90.00
_cell.angle_beta   90.00
_cell.angle_gamma   90.00
#
_symmetry.space_group_name_H-M   'P 1'
#
loop_
_entity.id
_entity.type
_entity.pdbx_description
1 polymer ?
#
loop_
_entity_poly.entity_id
_entity_poly.type
_entity_poly.pdbx_seq_one_letter_code
_entity_poly.pdbx_strand_id
1 'polypeptide(L)'
;MKIIHYIPSLDRASGGTAAYMQLLAKELGKLVELHVVSHTSNNPMKMENCEVHNVASMCHPLEMNRQWTFLLHEIQPDVVHVNCCWIPACAFIQKWVQDLGYKVVLTPHGMLEPWIMKRHYWTRKLPALWFYQKAAVMRADVLHATAESEKENLLKLGYN
;
A
#
# COMPACT_ATOMS: atom_id res chain seq x y z
N MET A 1 -1.77 18.21 7.98
CA MET A 1 -2.30 16.86 7.65
C MET A 1 -1.18 15.86 7.77
N LYS A 2 -1.43 14.75 8.46
CA LYS A 2 -0.46 13.65 8.65
C LYS A 2 -0.86 12.47 7.78
N ILE A 3 0.05 11.97 6.98
CA ILE A 3 -0.20 10.87 6.05
C ILE A 3 0.81 9.76 6.29
N ILE A 4 0.31 8.53 6.39
CA ILE A 4 1.16 7.34 6.31
C ILE A 4 1.02 6.74 4.91
N HIS A 5 2.12 6.57 4.19
CA HIS A 5 2.20 5.72 3.01
C HIS A 5 2.84 4.38 3.38
N TYR A 6 2.11 3.31 3.18
CA TYR A 6 2.66 1.95 3.28
C TYR A 6 3.03 1.42 1.90
N ILE A 7 4.25 0.94 1.79
CA ILE A 7 4.79 0.24 0.64
C ILE A 7 5.55 -0.99 1.11
N PRO A 8 5.32 -2.19 0.55
CA PRO A 8 5.94 -3.42 1.03
C PRO A 8 7.47 -3.43 0.98
N SER A 9 8.07 -2.73 0.03
CA SER A 9 9.52 -2.67 -0.10
C SER A 9 9.99 -1.34 -0.66
N LEU A 10 11.01 -0.77 -0.03
CA LEU A 10 11.79 0.37 -0.51
C LEU A 10 13.13 -0.06 -1.10
N ASP A 11 13.35 -1.35 -1.33
CA ASP A 11 14.58 -1.84 -1.93
C ASP A 11 14.74 -1.32 -3.35
N ARG A 12 15.97 -0.97 -3.73
CA ARG A 12 16.30 -0.49 -5.10
C ARG A 12 15.93 -1.50 -6.18
N ALA A 13 15.94 -2.79 -5.85
CA ALA A 13 15.52 -3.86 -6.75
C ALA A 13 13.99 -4.01 -6.89
N SER A 14 13.20 -3.30 -6.07
CA SER A 14 11.73 -3.39 -6.09
C SER A 14 11.07 -2.67 -7.28
N GLY A 15 11.88 -1.99 -8.12
CA GLY A 15 11.42 -1.42 -9.38
C GLY A 15 10.59 -0.14 -9.23
N GLY A 16 9.57 0.01 -10.10
CA GLY A 16 8.85 1.27 -10.29
C GLY A 16 8.13 1.81 -9.08
N THR A 17 7.58 0.95 -8.21
CA THR A 17 6.82 1.41 -7.02
C THR A 17 7.71 2.08 -5.98
N ALA A 18 8.94 1.58 -5.77
CA ALA A 18 9.90 2.21 -4.88
C ALA A 18 10.38 3.57 -5.44
N ALA A 19 10.65 3.64 -6.75
CA ALA A 19 11.01 4.89 -7.41
C ALA A 19 9.86 5.91 -7.38
N TYR A 20 8.63 5.47 -7.61
CA TYR A 20 7.43 6.30 -7.45
C TYR A 20 7.35 6.89 -6.04
N MET A 21 7.52 6.05 -5.00
CA MET A 21 7.45 6.51 -3.61
C MET A 21 8.55 7.53 -3.30
N GLN A 22 9.75 7.35 -3.83
CA GLN A 22 10.84 8.30 -3.65
C GLN A 22 10.51 9.68 -4.23
N LEU A 23 9.98 9.72 -5.46
CA LEU A 23 9.58 10.97 -6.12
C LEU A 23 8.39 11.62 -5.40
N LEU A 24 7.40 10.81 -5.01
CA LEU A 24 6.24 11.29 -4.28
C LEU A 24 6.64 11.90 -2.94
N ALA A 25 7.47 11.21 -2.16
CA ALA A 25 7.89 11.68 -0.85
C ALA A 25 8.64 13.01 -0.94
N LYS A 26 9.51 13.15 -1.95
CA LYS A 26 10.27 14.37 -2.18
C LYS A 26 9.38 15.61 -2.36
N GLU A 27 8.22 15.46 -3.03
CA GLU A 27 7.34 16.59 -3.30
C GLU A 27 6.19 16.69 -2.27
N LEU A 28 5.55 15.59 -1.94
CA LEU A 28 4.41 15.59 -1.00
C LEU A 28 4.85 15.95 0.43
N GLY A 29 6.02 15.50 0.85
CA GLY A 29 6.55 15.82 2.18
C GLY A 29 6.88 17.29 2.42
N LYS A 30 6.89 18.13 1.37
CA LYS A 30 6.96 19.59 1.51
C LYS A 30 5.62 20.22 1.90
N LEU A 31 4.53 19.49 1.70
CA LEU A 31 3.15 19.99 1.86
C LEU A 31 2.45 19.41 3.10
N VAL A 32 2.89 18.22 3.52
CA VAL A 32 2.27 17.48 4.62
C VAL A 32 3.32 16.81 5.49
N GLU A 33 2.95 16.45 6.72
CA GLU A 33 3.75 15.56 7.56
C GLU A 33 3.61 14.14 7.01
N LEU A 34 4.70 13.66 6.38
CA LEU A 34 4.69 12.41 5.64
C LEU A 34 5.53 11.35 6.33
N HIS A 35 4.89 10.21 6.56
CA HIS A 35 5.52 9.00 7.08
C HIS A 35 5.44 7.88 6.03
N VAL A 36 6.56 7.23 5.77
CA VAL A 36 6.63 6.07 4.87
C VAL A 36 6.94 4.83 5.69
N VAL A 37 6.03 3.87 5.68
CA VAL A 37 6.18 2.57 6.37
C VAL A 37 6.50 1.48 5.36
N SER A 38 7.55 0.72 5.63
CA SER A 38 8.00 -0.38 4.75
C SER A 38 8.58 -1.53 5.57
N HIS A 39 8.76 -2.68 4.94
CA HIS A 39 9.53 -3.75 5.56
C HIS A 39 11.04 -3.46 5.44
N THR A 40 11.82 -4.03 6.38
CA THR A 40 13.27 -3.88 6.37
C THR A 40 13.88 -4.37 5.06
N SER A 41 14.78 -3.59 4.48
CA SER A 41 15.51 -3.88 3.24
C SER A 41 17.00 -3.76 3.47
N ASN A 42 17.79 -4.57 2.74
CA ASN A 42 19.26 -4.52 2.78
C ASN A 42 19.85 -3.38 1.93
N ASN A 43 19.10 -2.88 0.96
CA ASN A 43 19.52 -1.82 0.06
C ASN A 43 18.39 -0.81 -0.20
N PRO A 44 17.94 -0.10 0.85
CA PRO A 44 16.80 0.81 0.71
C PRO A 44 17.14 2.04 -0.12
N MET A 45 16.14 2.54 -0.82
CA MET A 45 16.23 3.85 -1.48
C MET A 45 16.28 4.96 -0.43
N LYS A 46 17.11 5.97 -0.66
CA LYS A 46 17.14 7.18 0.17
C LYS A 46 15.85 7.96 -0.07
N MET A 47 15.12 8.23 1.01
CA MET A 47 13.91 9.03 0.98
C MET A 47 14.21 10.46 1.46
N GLU A 48 13.47 11.43 0.92
CA GLU A 48 13.59 12.85 1.28
C GLU A 48 12.23 13.38 1.74
N ASN A 49 12.24 14.36 2.64
CA ASN A 49 11.06 15.07 3.14
C ASN A 49 9.99 14.16 3.79
N CYS A 50 10.39 13.02 4.32
CA CYS A 50 9.52 12.11 5.05
C CYS A 50 10.28 11.37 6.15
N GLU A 51 9.55 10.87 7.13
CA GLU A 51 10.06 9.94 8.11
C GLU A 51 9.82 8.50 7.66
N VAL A 52 10.87 7.66 7.70
CA VAL A 52 10.79 6.26 7.26
C VAL A 52 10.76 5.34 8.46
N HIS A 53 9.75 4.48 8.53
CA HIS A 53 9.58 3.48 9.57
C HIS A 53 9.70 2.08 8.98
N ASN A 54 10.50 1.24 9.60
CA ASN A 54 10.64 -0.16 9.22
C ASN A 54 9.81 -1.04 10.16
N VAL A 55 8.99 -1.91 9.58
CA VAL A 55 8.16 -2.87 10.32
C VAL A 55 8.51 -4.29 9.93
N ALA A 56 8.20 -5.22 10.82
CA ALA A 56 8.37 -6.65 10.57
C ALA A 56 7.54 -7.10 9.34
N SER A 57 8.00 -8.13 8.67
CA SER A 57 7.31 -8.74 7.54
C SER A 57 6.17 -9.67 7.99
N MET A 58 5.37 -10.14 7.03
CA MET A 58 4.32 -11.14 7.26
C MET A 58 4.83 -12.48 7.83
N CYS A 59 6.15 -12.73 7.81
CA CYS A 59 6.73 -13.88 8.52
C CYS A 59 6.60 -13.77 10.05
N HIS A 60 6.41 -12.54 10.55
CA HIS A 60 6.21 -12.22 11.97
C HIS A 60 4.95 -11.37 12.16
N PRO A 61 3.75 -11.93 11.92
CA PRO A 61 2.51 -11.14 11.82
C PRO A 61 2.12 -10.46 13.13
N LEU A 62 2.39 -11.08 14.27
CA LEU A 62 2.09 -10.47 15.58
C LEU A 62 2.98 -9.25 15.85
N GLU A 63 4.27 -9.35 15.53
CA GLU A 63 5.20 -8.24 15.68
C GLU A 63 4.86 -7.10 14.70
N MET A 64 4.55 -7.45 13.45
CA MET A 64 4.10 -6.48 12.45
C MET A 64 2.86 -5.72 12.93
N ASN A 65 1.86 -6.43 13.47
CA ASN A 65 0.64 -5.81 14.00
C ASN A 65 0.95 -4.90 15.19
N ARG A 66 1.79 -5.34 16.13
CA ARG A 66 2.20 -4.54 17.29
C ARG A 66 2.87 -3.24 16.87
N GLN A 67 3.80 -3.31 15.92
CA GLN A 67 4.52 -2.16 15.41
C GLN A 67 3.59 -1.19 14.66
N TRP A 68 2.66 -1.71 13.86
CA TRP A 68 1.65 -0.89 13.20
C TRP A 68 0.72 -0.18 14.20
N THR A 69 0.22 -0.90 15.21
CA THR A 69 -0.63 -0.31 16.26
C THR A 69 0.11 0.80 16.99
N PHE A 70 1.39 0.59 17.31
CA PHE A 70 2.24 1.60 17.94
C PHE A 70 2.39 2.84 17.02
N LEU A 71 2.73 2.65 15.75
CA LEU A 71 2.90 3.77 14.81
C LEU A 71 1.61 4.57 14.62
N LEU A 72 0.47 3.89 14.51
CA LEU A 72 -0.83 4.56 14.37
C LEU A 72 -1.17 5.39 15.61
N HIS A 73 -0.83 4.90 16.80
CA HIS A 73 -1.05 5.61 18.05
C HIS A 73 -0.13 6.84 18.18
N GLU A 74 1.15 6.70 17.84
CA GLU A 74 2.13 7.78 17.93
C GLU A 74 1.89 8.88 16.88
N ILE A 75 1.65 8.47 15.63
CA ILE A 75 1.51 9.40 14.50
C ILE A 75 0.11 10.01 14.46
N GLN A 76 -0.92 9.23 14.75
CA GLN A 76 -2.34 9.61 14.60
C GLN A 76 -2.62 10.18 13.20
N PRO A 77 -2.43 9.40 12.13
CA PRO A 77 -2.55 9.89 10.77
C PRO A 77 -4.00 10.24 10.42
N ASP A 78 -4.19 11.26 9.59
CA ASP A 78 -5.48 11.59 9.01
C ASP A 78 -5.91 10.56 7.97
N VAL A 79 -4.93 9.96 7.27
CA VAL A 79 -5.17 8.93 6.25
C VAL A 79 -3.97 7.98 6.15
N VAL A 80 -4.26 6.72 5.88
CA VAL A 80 -3.24 5.72 5.53
C VAL A 80 -3.40 5.33 4.06
N HIS A 81 -2.32 5.45 3.31
CA HIS A 81 -2.28 5.15 1.90
C HIS A 81 -1.52 3.84 1.66
N VAL A 82 -2.24 2.80 1.24
CA VAL A 82 -1.67 1.49 0.94
C VAL A 82 -1.31 1.44 -0.53
N ASN A 83 -0.03 1.19 -0.82
CA ASN A 83 0.50 1.09 -2.17
C ASN A 83 0.78 -0.38 -2.51
N CYS A 84 0.21 -0.86 -3.58
CA CYS A 84 0.28 -2.20 -4.13
C CYS A 84 -0.90 -3.12 -3.82
N CYS A 85 -1.12 -4.03 -4.77
CA CYS A 85 -2.07 -5.14 -4.70
C CYS A 85 -1.34 -6.49 -4.73
N TRP A 86 -2.05 -7.59 -4.56
CA TRP A 86 -1.58 -8.97 -4.64
C TRP A 86 -0.59 -9.41 -3.56
N ILE A 87 -0.23 -8.53 -2.65
CA ILE A 87 0.64 -8.80 -1.52
C ILE A 87 -0.24 -8.94 -0.28
N PRO A 88 -0.27 -10.10 0.40
CA PRO A 88 -1.13 -10.30 1.57
C PRO A 88 -0.94 -9.23 2.65
N ALA A 89 0.30 -8.78 2.88
CA ALA A 89 0.59 -7.73 3.86
C ALA A 89 -0.22 -6.45 3.60
N CYS A 90 -0.41 -6.04 2.33
CA CYS A 90 -1.20 -4.84 2.00
C CYS A 90 -2.66 -5.00 2.46
N ALA A 91 -3.27 -6.14 2.18
CA ALA A 91 -4.67 -6.41 2.56
C ALA A 91 -4.85 -6.53 4.08
N PHE A 92 -3.91 -7.18 4.77
CA PHE A 92 -3.96 -7.32 6.23
C PHE A 92 -3.74 -6.01 6.95
N ILE A 93 -2.74 -5.23 6.53
CA ILE A 93 -2.47 -3.91 7.10
C ILE A 93 -3.67 -2.99 6.85
N GLN A 94 -4.19 -2.95 5.64
CA GLN A 94 -5.40 -2.20 5.33
C GLN A 94 -6.55 -2.56 6.27
N LYS A 95 -6.80 -3.87 6.44
CA LYS A 95 -7.86 -4.34 7.33
C LYS A 95 -7.64 -3.87 8.77
N TRP A 96 -6.44 -4.05 9.32
CA TRP A 96 -6.14 -3.62 10.70
C TRP A 96 -6.29 -2.12 10.90
N VAL A 97 -5.79 -1.32 9.97
CA VAL A 97 -5.91 0.13 9.99
C VAL A 97 -7.36 0.57 10.00
N GLN A 98 -8.19 -0.03 9.13
CA GLN A 98 -9.62 0.27 9.07
C GLN A 98 -10.40 -0.24 10.28
N ASP A 99 -10.01 -1.39 10.85
CA ASP A 99 -10.63 -1.92 12.08
C ASP A 99 -10.35 -1.00 13.29
N LEU A 100 -9.27 -0.21 13.25
CA LEU A 100 -8.95 0.83 14.24
C LEU A 100 -9.61 2.19 13.93
N GLY A 101 -10.39 2.28 12.86
CA GLY A 101 -11.18 3.47 12.50
C GLY A 101 -10.50 4.47 11.58
N TYR A 102 -9.28 4.19 11.10
CA TYR A 102 -8.60 5.07 10.16
C TYR A 102 -9.09 4.90 8.72
N LYS A 103 -9.05 5.97 7.96
CA LYS A 103 -9.37 5.97 6.52
C LYS A 103 -8.21 5.45 5.69
N VAL A 104 -8.54 4.65 4.68
CA VAL A 104 -7.55 4.03 3.80
C VAL A 104 -7.79 4.39 2.33
N VAL A 105 -6.73 4.90 1.72
CA VAL A 105 -6.60 5.02 0.25
C VAL A 105 -5.80 3.82 -0.25
N LEU A 106 -6.25 3.17 -1.30
CA LEU A 106 -5.54 2.07 -1.96
C LEU A 106 -5.13 2.47 -3.38
N THR A 107 -3.84 2.35 -3.69
CA THR A 107 -3.31 2.55 -5.06
C THR A 107 -2.79 1.23 -5.61
N PRO A 108 -3.45 0.67 -6.64
CA PRO A 108 -3.02 -0.59 -7.25
C PRO A 108 -1.76 -0.50 -8.11
N HIS A 109 -1.37 0.67 -8.59
CA HIS A 109 -0.21 0.88 -9.49
C HIS A 109 -0.24 0.00 -10.74
N GLY A 110 -1.36 -0.01 -11.46
CA GLY A 110 -1.55 -0.81 -12.67
C GLY A 110 -1.70 -2.32 -12.42
N MET A 111 -1.58 -2.79 -11.19
CA MET A 111 -1.58 -4.22 -10.87
C MET A 111 -2.93 -4.91 -11.13
N LEU A 112 -4.00 -4.15 -11.29
CA LEU A 112 -5.34 -4.65 -11.66
C LEU A 112 -5.64 -4.52 -13.15
N GLU A 113 -4.67 -4.14 -13.96
CA GLU A 113 -4.80 -4.08 -15.42
C GLU A 113 -5.13 -5.46 -16.02
N PRO A 114 -5.99 -5.54 -17.07
CA PRO A 114 -6.48 -6.81 -17.60
C PRO A 114 -5.36 -7.78 -18.04
N TRP A 115 -4.27 -7.27 -18.59
CA TRP A 115 -3.14 -8.10 -19.03
C TRP A 115 -2.34 -8.65 -17.83
N ILE A 116 -2.22 -7.88 -16.74
CA ILE A 116 -1.63 -8.35 -15.49
C ILE A 116 -2.57 -9.36 -14.82
N MET A 117 -3.88 -9.12 -14.84
CA MET A 117 -4.87 -10.05 -14.30
C MET A 117 -4.81 -11.42 -14.95
N LYS A 118 -4.59 -11.50 -16.25
CA LYS A 118 -4.47 -12.77 -16.99
C LYS A 118 -3.23 -13.59 -16.62
N ARG A 119 -2.13 -12.92 -16.21
CA ARG A 119 -0.87 -13.60 -15.88
C ARG A 119 -1.00 -14.38 -14.57
N HIS A 120 -0.78 -15.69 -14.62
CA HIS A 120 -0.92 -16.60 -13.47
C HIS A 120 -2.30 -16.52 -12.78
N TYR A 121 -3.36 -16.29 -13.58
CA TYR A 121 -4.71 -16.09 -13.04
C TYR A 121 -5.16 -17.25 -12.16
N TRP A 122 -5.14 -18.47 -12.68
CA TRP A 122 -5.67 -19.65 -11.99
C TRP A 122 -4.85 -20.05 -10.75
N THR A 123 -3.53 -19.90 -10.80
CA THR A 123 -2.63 -20.43 -9.78
C THR A 123 -2.35 -19.46 -8.63
N ARG A 124 -2.39 -18.16 -8.90
CA ARG A 124 -2.02 -17.12 -7.91
C ARG A 124 -3.13 -16.11 -7.67
N LYS A 125 -3.71 -15.56 -8.75
CA LYS A 125 -4.62 -14.41 -8.62
C LYS A 125 -6.03 -14.80 -8.23
N LEU A 126 -6.56 -15.89 -8.78
CA LEU A 126 -7.89 -16.36 -8.39
C LEU A 126 -7.96 -16.73 -6.90
N PRO A 127 -7.01 -17.50 -6.33
CA PRO A 127 -6.98 -17.69 -4.88
C PRO A 127 -6.85 -16.37 -4.12
N ALA A 128 -5.92 -15.49 -4.52
CA ALA A 128 -5.72 -14.20 -3.87
C ALA A 128 -6.97 -13.32 -3.90
N LEU A 129 -7.68 -13.27 -5.05
CA LEU A 129 -8.96 -12.56 -5.18
C LEU A 129 -9.99 -13.07 -4.19
N TRP A 130 -10.08 -14.39 -4.05
CA TRP A 130 -11.08 -15.01 -3.18
C TRP A 130 -10.76 -14.82 -1.70
N PHE A 131 -9.47 -14.96 -1.33
CA PHE A 131 -9.08 -14.92 0.08
C PHE A 131 -8.95 -13.51 0.66
N TYR A 132 -8.43 -12.54 -0.11
CA TYR A 132 -8.16 -11.21 0.45
C TYR A 132 -8.26 -10.03 -0.53
N GLN A 133 -7.86 -10.20 -1.81
CA GLN A 133 -7.67 -9.05 -2.69
C GLN A 133 -8.97 -8.33 -3.04
N LYS A 134 -10.03 -9.10 -3.36
CA LYS A 134 -11.34 -8.51 -3.68
C LYS A 134 -11.89 -7.74 -2.48
N ALA A 135 -11.81 -8.34 -1.29
CA ALA A 135 -12.27 -7.70 -0.06
C ALA A 135 -11.47 -6.40 0.23
N ALA A 136 -10.15 -6.42 0.03
CA ALA A 136 -9.31 -5.24 0.23
C ALA A 136 -9.70 -4.09 -0.72
N VAL A 137 -9.87 -4.37 -2.02
CA VAL A 137 -10.26 -3.34 -3.00
C VAL A 137 -11.65 -2.77 -2.67
N MET A 138 -12.63 -3.63 -2.38
CA MET A 138 -13.99 -3.19 -2.06
C MET A 138 -14.12 -2.46 -0.72
N ARG A 139 -13.20 -2.71 0.21
CA ARG A 139 -13.21 -2.10 1.53
C ARG A 139 -12.47 -0.77 1.59
N ALA A 140 -11.62 -0.46 0.61
CA ALA A 140 -10.91 0.82 0.56
C ALA A 140 -11.88 1.99 0.59
N ASP A 141 -11.60 3.01 1.40
CA ASP A 141 -12.43 4.22 1.45
C ASP A 141 -12.31 5.02 0.14
N VAL A 142 -11.13 4.97 -0.48
CA VAL A 142 -10.85 5.58 -1.79
C VAL A 142 -9.90 4.69 -2.59
N LEU A 143 -10.17 4.53 -3.88
CA LEU A 143 -9.23 3.96 -4.85
C LEU A 143 -8.54 5.10 -5.61
N HIS A 144 -7.23 5.11 -5.58
CA HIS A 144 -6.42 6.07 -6.32
C HIS A 144 -5.80 5.40 -7.55
N ALA A 145 -6.19 5.86 -8.73
CA ALA A 145 -5.62 5.44 -10.00
C ALA A 145 -4.45 6.35 -10.40
N THR A 146 -3.34 5.77 -10.82
CA THR A 146 -2.15 6.52 -11.26
C THR A 146 -2.22 6.98 -12.72
N ALA A 147 -3.20 6.47 -13.48
CA ALA A 147 -3.44 6.81 -14.88
C ALA A 147 -4.94 6.70 -15.20
N GLU A 148 -5.40 7.43 -16.23
CA GLU A 148 -6.80 7.38 -16.65
C GLU A 148 -7.20 5.97 -17.13
N SER A 149 -6.29 5.25 -17.80
CA SER A 149 -6.53 3.85 -18.19
C SER A 149 -6.76 2.93 -16.98
N GLU A 150 -6.02 3.12 -15.90
CA GLU A 150 -6.21 2.37 -14.65
C GLU A 150 -7.59 2.67 -14.05
N LYS A 151 -7.99 3.94 -14.00
CA LYS A 151 -9.31 4.36 -13.53
C LYS A 151 -10.43 3.70 -14.33
N GLU A 152 -10.36 3.75 -15.68
CA GLU A 152 -11.35 3.10 -16.53
C GLU A 152 -11.44 1.59 -16.28
N ASN A 153 -10.29 0.93 -16.07
CA ASN A 153 -10.25 -0.50 -15.78
C ASN A 153 -10.83 -0.84 -14.40
N LEU A 154 -10.59 -0.01 -13.39
CA LEU A 154 -11.20 -0.17 -12.07
C LEU A 154 -12.72 -0.06 -12.16
N LEU A 155 -13.25 0.93 -12.88
CA LEU A 155 -14.68 1.09 -13.11
C LEU A 155 -15.28 -0.10 -13.87
N LYS A 156 -14.61 -0.61 -14.91
CA LYS A 156 -15.06 -1.82 -15.66
C LYS A 156 -15.08 -3.08 -14.78
N LEU A 157 -14.23 -3.15 -13.76
CA LEU A 157 -14.22 -4.22 -12.77
C LEU A 157 -15.30 -4.06 -11.68
N GLY A 158 -16.04 -2.96 -11.71
CA GLY A 158 -17.08 -2.64 -10.72
C GLY A 158 -16.52 -2.10 -9.41
N TYR A 159 -15.32 -1.53 -9.44
CA TYR A 159 -14.71 -0.85 -8.30
C TYR A 159 -14.87 0.67 -8.48
N ASN A 160 -15.43 1.34 -7.50
CA ASN A 160 -15.68 2.79 -7.49
C ASN A 160 -14.80 3.50 -6.49
#